data_8b8065328635806b1c2ec66bef3d7431
#
_entry.id   8b8065328635806b1c2ec66bef3d7431
#
_cell.length_a   1.000
_cell.length_b   1.000
_cell.length_c   1.000
_cell.angle_alpha   90.00
_cell.angle_beta   90.00
_cell.angle_gamma   90.00
#
_symmetry.space_group_name_H-M   'P 1'
#
loop_
_entity.id
_entity.type
_entity.pdbx_description
1 polymer ?
#
loop_
_entity_poly.entity_id
_entity_poly.type
_entity_poly.pdbx_seq_one_letter_code
_entity_poly.pdbx_strand_id
1 'polypeptide(L)'
;MEQGSLQILIVMVVYMAAVIGIGIFFARRANADTEKFFLGGRSLGPWVSAMSAEASDMSGWLLMGLPGVAYWCGLADAFWTAAGLAVGTYINWLVVSKRLRRYSIAANNAITLPEFFSNRFHEKKKVIMGISAAFILVFFTVYAASCLVTCGKLFSTLFGAPYITMMLVGAAFVLIYTLLGGFLAESASDFMQAIVMVVVLVAVLTLGVANAGGLAAVFENVKDFPGFLEFFGIADPVTEGGVQLAVNGVPSFGARQDYGALSVASMLAWGLGYFGMPQVLLRFMAIRREDELKRARRVAMVWVVISLAAAIMIGIVGRALFPTALTTASEAENVFIYLSRSLLPAALAGLAMAGILAATISSSDSYLLIAASAFAKNAYQGIFKKNATDKEVMTLSRIMLPVITAIAIVIALDENSVIFTIVSFAWAGFGATFGPLVLFSLFWKRMTRAGAIAGMLSGGGMVFIWKLVIKPLGGIFGIYELLPAFIVSGIFIIVVSLLTIAPSKEIQDEFERVKKGA
;
A
#
# COMPACT_ATOMS: atom_id res chain seq x y z
N MET A 1 -26.70 -13.64 -18.01
CA MET A 1 -25.69 -12.56 -18.10
C MET A 1 -26.05 -11.72 -19.31
N GLU A 2 -26.18 -10.42 -19.11
CA GLU A 2 -26.37 -9.49 -20.22
C GLU A 2 -25.14 -9.55 -21.14
N GLN A 3 -25.35 -9.29 -22.44
CA GLN A 3 -24.29 -9.41 -23.47
C GLN A 3 -23.02 -8.59 -23.12
N GLY A 4 -23.16 -7.47 -22.44
CA GLY A 4 -22.06 -6.64 -21.95
C GLY A 4 -21.25 -7.29 -20.81
N SER A 5 -21.89 -8.02 -19.90
CA SER A 5 -21.21 -8.69 -18.78
C SER A 5 -20.29 -9.83 -19.26
N LEU A 6 -20.65 -10.52 -20.34
CA LEU A 6 -19.80 -11.56 -20.94
C LEU A 6 -18.52 -10.98 -21.56
N GLN A 7 -18.64 -9.84 -22.26
CA GLN A 7 -17.47 -9.16 -22.84
C GLN A 7 -16.50 -8.67 -21.74
N ILE A 8 -17.02 -8.09 -20.68
CA ILE A 8 -16.24 -7.67 -19.52
C ILE A 8 -15.48 -8.88 -18.95
N LEU A 9 -16.16 -9.99 -18.72
CA LEU A 9 -15.56 -11.21 -18.19
C LEU A 9 -14.45 -11.76 -19.11
N ILE A 10 -14.67 -11.79 -20.42
CA ILE A 10 -13.68 -12.25 -21.39
C ILE A 10 -12.41 -11.42 -21.31
N VAL A 11 -12.50 -10.08 -21.28
CA VAL A 11 -11.35 -9.20 -21.18
C VAL A 11 -10.59 -9.42 -19.87
N MET A 12 -11.31 -9.57 -18.74
CA MET A 12 -10.70 -9.87 -17.44
C MET A 12 -9.97 -11.22 -17.45
N VAL A 13 -10.57 -12.27 -18.03
CA VAL A 13 -9.95 -13.61 -18.14
C VAL A 13 -8.71 -13.57 -19.02
N VAL A 14 -8.74 -12.88 -20.16
CA VAL A 14 -7.58 -12.70 -21.04
C VAL A 14 -6.45 -11.99 -20.31
N TYR A 15 -6.78 -10.93 -19.57
CA TYR A 15 -5.81 -10.22 -18.73
C TYR A 15 -5.20 -11.13 -17.66
N MET A 16 -6.03 -11.87 -16.91
CA MET A 16 -5.57 -12.81 -15.89
C MET A 16 -4.67 -13.90 -16.48
N ALA A 17 -5.02 -14.44 -17.65
CA ALA A 17 -4.19 -15.41 -18.36
C ALA A 17 -2.82 -14.84 -18.76
N ALA A 18 -2.77 -13.57 -19.19
CA ALA A 18 -1.51 -12.89 -19.50
C ALA A 18 -0.63 -12.72 -18.24
N VAL A 19 -1.20 -12.31 -17.11
CA VAL A 19 -0.49 -12.17 -15.82
C VAL A 19 0.07 -13.53 -15.36
N ILE A 20 -0.75 -14.59 -15.39
CA ILE A 20 -0.31 -15.95 -15.04
C ILE A 20 0.81 -16.40 -15.98
N GLY A 21 0.69 -16.11 -17.29
CA GLY A 21 1.72 -16.43 -18.29
C GLY A 21 3.07 -15.80 -17.97
N ILE A 22 3.09 -14.53 -17.54
CA ILE A 22 4.31 -13.84 -17.08
C ILE A 22 4.86 -14.53 -15.83
N GLY A 23 4.01 -14.84 -14.85
CA GLY A 23 4.40 -15.57 -13.65
C GLY A 23 5.09 -16.90 -13.96
N ILE A 24 4.51 -17.71 -14.83
CA ILE A 24 5.07 -19.01 -15.26
C ILE A 24 6.40 -18.81 -15.99
N PHE A 25 6.50 -17.80 -16.88
CA PHE A 25 7.72 -17.53 -17.63
C PHE A 25 8.92 -17.23 -16.73
N PHE A 26 8.71 -16.44 -15.67
CA PHE A 26 9.75 -16.09 -14.73
C PHE A 26 9.93 -17.09 -13.58
N ALA A 27 8.99 -18.01 -13.35
CA ALA A 27 8.96 -18.93 -12.21
C ALA A 27 10.25 -19.75 -12.06
N ARG A 28 10.82 -20.26 -13.15
CA ARG A 28 12.08 -21.05 -13.10
C ARG A 28 13.27 -20.24 -12.58
N ARG A 29 13.36 -18.96 -12.98
CA ARG A 29 14.42 -18.05 -12.54
C ARG A 29 14.22 -17.61 -11.09
N ALA A 30 12.99 -17.28 -10.74
CA ALA A 30 12.63 -16.83 -9.39
C ALA A 30 12.88 -17.91 -8.32
N ASN A 31 12.68 -19.18 -8.67
CA ASN A 31 12.75 -20.30 -7.72
C ASN A 31 14.14 -20.97 -7.64
N ALA A 32 15.22 -20.34 -8.14
CA ALA A 32 16.55 -20.94 -8.15
C ALA A 32 17.21 -20.98 -6.75
N ASP A 33 17.07 -19.92 -5.98
CA ASP A 33 17.60 -19.77 -4.61
C ASP A 33 16.80 -18.75 -3.80
N THR A 34 17.07 -18.63 -2.50
CA THR A 34 16.33 -17.70 -1.61
C THR A 34 16.58 -16.24 -1.97
N GLU A 35 17.75 -15.84 -2.44
CA GLU A 35 18.03 -14.46 -2.85
C GLU A 35 17.19 -14.06 -4.07
N LYS A 36 17.09 -14.94 -5.06
CA LYS A 36 16.24 -14.70 -6.23
C LYS A 36 14.76 -14.74 -5.88
N PHE A 37 14.39 -15.66 -4.98
CA PHE A 37 12.99 -15.82 -4.57
C PHE A 37 12.45 -14.62 -3.79
N PHE A 38 13.24 -14.04 -2.86
CA PHE A 38 12.78 -12.94 -1.98
C PHE A 38 13.25 -11.54 -2.40
N LEU A 39 14.28 -11.42 -3.24
CA LEU A 39 14.84 -10.11 -3.65
C LEU A 39 15.18 -10.02 -5.16
N GLY A 40 14.87 -11.05 -5.95
CA GLY A 40 15.15 -11.06 -7.39
C GLY A 40 16.64 -11.03 -7.75
N GLY A 41 17.55 -11.42 -6.83
CA GLY A 41 19.00 -11.39 -7.04
C GLY A 41 19.56 -10.00 -7.34
N ARG A 42 18.92 -8.94 -6.83
CA ARG A 42 19.29 -7.53 -7.08
C ARG A 42 19.45 -7.19 -8.56
N SER A 43 18.54 -7.68 -9.40
CA SER A 43 18.65 -7.58 -10.86
C SER A 43 17.67 -6.60 -11.52
N LEU A 44 16.83 -5.90 -10.73
CA LEU A 44 15.80 -5.03 -11.25
C LEU A 44 16.38 -3.80 -11.97
N GLY A 45 15.94 -3.57 -13.20
CA GLY A 45 16.21 -2.32 -13.91
C GLY A 45 15.37 -1.14 -13.36
N PRO A 46 15.70 0.11 -13.73
CA PRO A 46 15.09 1.29 -13.12
C PRO A 46 13.58 1.42 -13.38
N TRP A 47 13.11 1.03 -14.55
CA TRP A 47 11.68 1.04 -14.90
C TRP A 47 10.89 -0.01 -14.11
N VAL A 48 11.39 -1.24 -14.07
CA VAL A 48 10.74 -2.32 -13.34
C VAL A 48 10.74 -2.02 -11.84
N SER A 49 11.88 -1.55 -11.29
CA SER A 49 11.97 -1.20 -9.87
C SER A 49 10.98 -0.09 -9.49
N ALA A 50 10.84 0.97 -10.30
CA ALA A 50 9.90 2.05 -10.06
C ALA A 50 8.44 1.60 -10.17
N MET A 51 8.08 1.00 -11.31
CA MET A 51 6.70 0.59 -11.56
C MET A 51 6.23 -0.51 -10.61
N SER A 52 7.11 -1.46 -10.26
CA SER A 52 6.81 -2.49 -9.28
C SER A 52 6.66 -1.90 -7.86
N ALA A 53 7.49 -0.90 -7.48
CA ALA A 53 7.33 -0.24 -6.20
C ALA A 53 5.96 0.42 -6.07
N GLU A 54 5.56 1.19 -7.09
CA GLU A 54 4.29 1.93 -7.06
C GLU A 54 3.07 1.00 -7.23
N ALA A 55 3.13 0.01 -8.12
CA ALA A 55 2.02 -0.93 -8.32
C ALA A 55 1.76 -1.81 -7.09
N SER A 56 2.83 -2.28 -6.42
CA SER A 56 2.70 -3.08 -5.19
C SER A 56 2.27 -2.26 -3.98
N ASP A 57 2.44 -0.94 -4.04
CA ASP A 57 2.11 -0.02 -2.96
C ASP A 57 0.66 0.44 -3.01
N MET A 58 0.22 0.89 -4.17
CA MET A 58 -1.05 1.61 -4.32
C MET A 58 -2.29 0.73 -4.19
N SER A 59 -2.21 -0.57 -4.44
CA SER A 59 -3.29 -1.57 -4.25
C SER A 59 -4.67 -1.16 -4.84
N GLY A 60 -5.71 -1.89 -4.49
CA GLY A 60 -7.10 -1.50 -4.77
C GLY A 60 -7.51 -0.17 -4.12
N TRP A 61 -6.74 0.30 -3.15
CA TRP A 61 -6.91 1.61 -2.53
C TRP A 61 -6.86 2.76 -3.54
N LEU A 62 -5.94 2.70 -4.53
CA LEU A 62 -5.81 3.76 -5.55
C LEU A 62 -7.04 3.87 -6.45
N LEU A 63 -7.64 2.74 -6.86
CA LEU A 63 -8.74 2.73 -7.82
C LEU A 63 -10.12 2.75 -7.14
N MET A 64 -10.20 2.43 -5.86
CA MET A 64 -11.45 2.35 -5.11
C MET A 64 -11.43 3.25 -3.87
N GLY A 65 -10.46 3.08 -2.96
CA GLY A 65 -10.43 3.81 -1.69
C GLY A 65 -10.30 5.32 -1.85
N LEU A 66 -9.29 5.80 -2.57
CA LEU A 66 -9.07 7.24 -2.76
C LEU A 66 -10.19 7.93 -3.58
N PRO A 67 -10.68 7.37 -4.71
CA PRO A 67 -11.85 7.89 -5.38
C PRO A 67 -13.11 7.86 -4.50
N GLY A 68 -13.25 6.83 -3.66
CA GLY A 68 -14.35 6.70 -2.69
C GLY A 68 -14.35 7.84 -1.67
N VAL A 69 -13.20 8.17 -1.10
CA VAL A 69 -13.05 9.33 -0.19
C VAL A 69 -13.41 10.63 -0.90
N ALA A 70 -12.91 10.86 -2.12
CA ALA A 70 -13.21 12.05 -2.89
C ALA A 70 -14.70 12.16 -3.27
N TYR A 71 -15.35 11.02 -3.56
CA TYR A 71 -16.79 10.96 -3.78
C TYR A 71 -17.58 11.27 -2.49
N TRP A 72 -17.13 10.73 -1.35
CA TRP A 72 -17.85 10.78 -0.08
C TRP A 72 -17.80 12.14 0.61
N CYS A 73 -16.57 12.67 0.82
CA CYS A 73 -16.35 13.93 1.55
C CYS A 73 -15.74 15.06 0.71
N GLY A 74 -15.50 14.86 -0.58
CA GLY A 74 -14.92 15.87 -1.45
C GLY A 74 -13.40 15.95 -1.41
N LEU A 75 -12.86 17.15 -1.65
CA LEU A 75 -11.47 17.35 -2.04
C LEU A 75 -10.47 17.30 -0.88
N ALA A 76 -10.81 17.83 0.32
CA ALA A 76 -9.82 18.07 1.36
C ALA A 76 -9.07 16.82 1.80
N ASP A 77 -9.76 15.79 2.31
CA ASP A 77 -9.13 14.55 2.78
C ASP A 77 -8.36 13.83 1.67
N ALA A 78 -8.98 13.74 0.48
CA ALA A 78 -8.38 13.07 -0.67
C ALA A 78 -7.10 13.77 -1.16
N PHE A 79 -7.15 15.09 -1.26
CA PHE A 79 -6.01 15.89 -1.74
C PHE A 79 -4.83 15.88 -0.77
N TRP A 80 -5.08 16.14 0.52
CA TRP A 80 -3.99 16.19 1.49
C TRP A 80 -3.35 14.83 1.73
N THR A 81 -4.15 13.75 1.67
CA THR A 81 -3.62 12.37 1.65
C THR A 81 -2.72 12.14 0.43
N ALA A 82 -3.19 12.45 -0.77
CA ALA A 82 -2.42 12.28 -2.00
C ALA A 82 -1.18 13.17 -2.05
N ALA A 83 -1.28 14.42 -1.59
CA ALA A 83 -0.13 15.32 -1.48
C ALA A 83 0.94 14.77 -0.53
N GLY A 84 0.52 14.26 0.64
CA GLY A 84 1.41 13.58 1.57
C GLY A 84 2.11 12.39 0.93
N LEU A 85 1.36 11.52 0.26
CA LEU A 85 1.92 10.36 -0.44
C LEU A 85 2.89 10.76 -1.55
N ALA A 86 2.56 11.73 -2.40
CA ALA A 86 3.44 12.16 -3.48
C ALA A 86 4.76 12.75 -2.94
N VAL A 87 4.69 13.60 -1.92
CA VAL A 87 5.87 14.18 -1.25
C VAL A 87 6.68 13.08 -0.55
N GLY A 88 6.01 12.19 0.18
CA GLY A 88 6.66 11.06 0.87
C GLY A 88 7.40 10.14 -0.08
N THR A 89 6.77 9.76 -1.21
CA THR A 89 7.41 8.99 -2.29
C THR A 89 8.66 9.69 -2.79
N TYR A 90 8.56 10.98 -3.15
CA TYR A 90 9.71 11.73 -3.65
C TYR A 90 10.88 11.72 -2.66
N ILE A 91 10.61 12.05 -1.39
CA ILE A 91 11.65 12.10 -0.34
C ILE A 91 12.24 10.70 -0.10
N ASN A 92 11.41 9.66 -0.06
CA ASN A 92 11.86 8.28 0.13
C ASN A 92 12.82 7.83 -0.99
N TRP A 93 12.45 8.06 -2.26
CA TRP A 93 13.32 7.79 -3.40
C TRP A 93 14.59 8.66 -3.42
N LEU A 94 14.52 9.90 -2.95
CA LEU A 94 15.65 10.83 -2.93
C LEU A 94 16.66 10.50 -1.84
N VAL A 95 16.16 10.26 -0.63
CA VAL A 95 16.96 10.23 0.61
C VAL A 95 17.30 8.80 1.01
N VAL A 96 16.30 7.90 1.05
CA VAL A 96 16.44 6.56 1.60
C VAL A 96 17.06 5.58 0.60
N SER A 97 16.59 5.60 -0.66
CA SER A 97 16.83 4.53 -1.63
C SER A 97 18.31 4.18 -1.81
N LYS A 98 19.13 5.19 -2.09
CA LYS A 98 20.56 5.02 -2.35
C LYS A 98 21.32 4.46 -1.15
N ARG A 99 21.01 5.01 0.03
CA ARG A 99 21.71 4.63 1.25
C ARG A 99 21.27 3.24 1.73
N LEU A 100 19.99 2.91 1.63
CA LEU A 100 19.49 1.59 1.94
C LEU A 100 20.06 0.52 0.99
N ARG A 101 20.14 0.83 -0.32
CA ARG A 101 20.74 -0.07 -1.32
C ARG A 101 22.20 -0.43 -0.94
N ARG A 102 23.00 0.56 -0.60
CA ARG A 102 24.39 0.38 -0.17
C ARG A 102 24.48 -0.38 1.15
N TYR A 103 23.72 0.08 2.14
CA TYR A 103 23.82 -0.48 3.48
C TYR A 103 23.32 -1.93 3.54
N SER A 104 22.31 -2.29 2.79
CA SER A 104 21.84 -3.67 2.75
C SER A 104 22.91 -4.66 2.25
N ILE A 105 23.81 -4.20 1.36
CA ILE A 105 24.95 -5.01 0.92
C ILE A 105 26.01 -5.06 2.01
N ALA A 106 26.40 -3.92 2.58
CA ALA A 106 27.39 -3.84 3.65
C ALA A 106 26.98 -4.63 4.89
N ALA A 107 25.68 -4.64 5.20
CA ALA A 107 25.07 -5.42 6.29
C ALA A 107 24.93 -6.91 5.92
N ASN A 108 26.01 -7.53 5.50
CA ASN A 108 26.11 -8.96 5.15
C ASN A 108 25.13 -9.39 4.04
N ASN A 109 25.01 -8.57 2.99
CA ASN A 109 24.12 -8.80 1.84
C ASN A 109 22.66 -9.15 2.25
N ALA A 110 22.09 -8.40 3.20
CA ALA A 110 20.75 -8.65 3.71
C ALA A 110 19.71 -8.63 2.57
N ILE A 111 18.90 -9.68 2.49
CA ILE A 111 17.88 -9.85 1.45
C ILE A 111 16.45 -9.56 1.93
N THR A 112 16.28 -9.33 3.23
CA THR A 112 15.03 -8.91 3.86
C THR A 112 15.27 -7.73 4.80
N LEU A 113 14.22 -6.96 5.12
CA LEU A 113 14.34 -5.85 6.07
C LEU A 113 14.65 -6.31 7.50
N PRO A 114 14.01 -7.34 8.06
CA PRO A 114 14.37 -7.86 9.39
C PRO A 114 15.84 -8.29 9.47
N GLU A 115 16.37 -8.89 8.40
CA GLU A 115 17.78 -9.27 8.30
C GLU A 115 18.68 -8.03 8.27
N PHE A 116 18.32 -7.02 7.45
CA PHE A 116 19.02 -5.75 7.40
C PHE A 116 19.11 -5.09 8.79
N PHE A 117 17.99 -4.95 9.49
CA PHE A 117 18.00 -4.33 10.82
C PHE A 117 18.84 -5.12 11.82
N SER A 118 18.70 -6.44 11.86
CA SER A 118 19.51 -7.29 12.75
C SER A 118 21.02 -7.18 12.45
N ASN A 119 21.39 -7.20 11.17
CA ASN A 119 22.78 -7.13 10.75
C ASN A 119 23.38 -5.73 10.95
N ARG A 120 22.59 -4.65 10.73
CA ARG A 120 22.98 -3.26 10.99
C ARG A 120 23.51 -3.02 12.41
N PHE A 121 22.97 -3.75 13.39
CA PHE A 121 23.37 -3.65 14.79
C PHE A 121 24.25 -4.83 15.26
N HIS A 122 24.77 -5.64 14.33
CA HIS A 122 25.57 -6.85 14.60
C HIS A 122 24.92 -7.75 15.68
N GLU A 123 23.61 -7.93 15.58
CA GLU A 123 22.82 -8.57 16.62
C GLU A 123 22.98 -10.08 16.64
N LYS A 124 23.52 -10.63 17.75
CA LYS A 124 23.71 -12.08 17.93
C LYS A 124 22.42 -12.81 18.32
N LYS A 125 21.56 -12.16 19.13
CA LYS A 125 20.34 -12.77 19.70
C LYS A 125 19.13 -12.73 18.77
N LYS A 126 19.20 -12.02 17.65
CA LYS A 126 18.16 -11.90 16.63
C LYS A 126 16.78 -11.38 17.13
N VAL A 127 16.76 -10.60 18.22
CA VAL A 127 15.54 -10.01 18.80
C VAL A 127 14.90 -9.01 17.84
N ILE A 128 15.70 -8.11 17.22
CA ILE A 128 15.22 -7.15 16.22
C ILE A 128 14.59 -7.89 15.05
N MET A 129 15.24 -8.96 14.58
CA MET A 129 14.73 -9.79 13.49
C MET A 129 13.36 -10.40 13.84
N GLY A 130 13.22 -10.94 15.05
CA GLY A 130 11.96 -11.53 15.52
C GLY A 130 10.83 -10.51 15.65
N ILE A 131 11.08 -9.37 16.28
CA ILE A 131 10.09 -8.29 16.44
C ILE A 131 9.68 -7.75 15.06
N SER A 132 10.64 -7.48 14.18
CA SER A 132 10.36 -7.01 12.82
C SER A 132 9.51 -8.01 12.04
N ALA A 133 9.84 -9.31 12.11
CA ALA A 133 9.07 -10.36 11.46
C ALA A 133 7.63 -10.44 11.99
N ALA A 134 7.44 -10.31 13.31
CA ALA A 134 6.13 -10.32 13.91
C ALA A 134 5.24 -9.14 13.44
N PHE A 135 5.77 -7.92 13.44
CA PHE A 135 5.03 -6.76 12.92
C PHE A 135 4.73 -6.87 11.42
N ILE A 136 5.67 -7.38 10.63
CA ILE A 136 5.46 -7.62 9.19
C ILE A 136 4.30 -8.62 8.98
N LEU A 137 4.28 -9.72 9.72
CA LEU A 137 3.20 -10.70 9.64
C LEU A 137 1.84 -10.07 9.99
N VAL A 138 1.76 -9.34 11.09
CA VAL A 138 0.51 -8.72 11.53
C VAL A 138 0.00 -7.72 10.49
N PHE A 139 0.80 -6.73 10.13
CA PHE A 139 0.31 -5.63 9.28
C PHE A 139 0.10 -6.05 7.82
N PHE A 140 0.92 -6.95 7.27
CA PHE A 140 0.65 -7.46 5.92
C PHE A 140 -0.55 -8.41 5.86
N THR A 141 -0.85 -9.14 6.92
CA THR A 141 -2.09 -9.92 6.98
C THR A 141 -3.32 -9.00 6.92
N VAL A 142 -3.30 -7.90 7.68
CA VAL A 142 -4.37 -6.89 7.62
C VAL A 142 -4.42 -6.22 6.24
N TYR A 143 -3.27 -5.87 5.67
CA TYR A 143 -3.22 -5.25 4.35
C TYR A 143 -3.70 -6.21 3.25
N ALA A 144 -3.32 -7.49 3.31
CA ALA A 144 -3.82 -8.51 2.38
C ALA A 144 -5.35 -8.65 2.45
N ALA A 145 -5.95 -8.51 3.64
CA ALA A 145 -7.41 -8.51 3.79
C ALA A 145 -8.07 -7.38 2.99
N SER A 146 -7.48 -6.18 2.89
CA SER A 146 -8.02 -5.10 2.06
C SER A 146 -8.06 -5.47 0.56
N CYS A 147 -7.08 -6.24 0.09
CA CYS A 147 -7.07 -6.76 -1.27
C CYS A 147 -8.20 -7.76 -1.51
N LEU A 148 -8.51 -8.60 -0.52
CA LEU A 148 -9.63 -9.55 -0.59
C LEU A 148 -10.98 -8.82 -0.55
N VAL A 149 -11.13 -7.78 0.26
CA VAL A 149 -12.30 -6.88 0.26
C VAL A 149 -12.49 -6.26 -1.13
N THR A 150 -11.40 -5.78 -1.74
CA THR A 150 -11.43 -5.22 -3.11
C THR A 150 -11.94 -6.25 -4.13
N CYS A 151 -11.43 -7.49 -4.10
CA CYS A 151 -11.93 -8.57 -4.96
C CYS A 151 -13.40 -8.87 -4.71
N GLY A 152 -13.81 -8.98 -3.46
CA GLY A 152 -15.19 -9.21 -3.05
C GLY A 152 -16.14 -8.14 -3.62
N LYS A 153 -15.82 -6.87 -3.38
CA LYS A 153 -16.60 -5.72 -3.90
C LYS A 153 -16.63 -5.69 -5.42
N LEU A 154 -15.48 -5.87 -6.08
CA LEU A 154 -15.38 -5.87 -7.54
C LEU A 154 -16.30 -6.93 -8.15
N PHE A 155 -16.14 -8.17 -7.77
CA PHE A 155 -16.88 -9.27 -8.40
C PHE A 155 -18.34 -9.30 -7.98
N SER A 156 -18.69 -8.96 -6.73
CA SER A 156 -20.10 -8.87 -6.31
C SER A 156 -20.85 -7.75 -7.05
N THR A 157 -20.22 -6.59 -7.20
CA THR A 157 -20.79 -5.46 -7.97
C THR A 157 -20.94 -5.80 -9.46
N LEU A 158 -20.01 -6.56 -10.03
CA LEU A 158 -20.07 -6.93 -11.45
C LEU A 158 -21.12 -8.00 -11.75
N PHE A 159 -21.19 -9.03 -10.92
CA PHE A 159 -21.99 -10.23 -11.23
C PHE A 159 -23.27 -10.35 -10.41
N GLY A 160 -23.48 -9.43 -9.43
CA GLY A 160 -24.64 -9.52 -8.52
C GLY A 160 -24.63 -10.77 -7.64
N ALA A 161 -23.45 -11.38 -7.45
CA ALA A 161 -23.28 -12.59 -6.66
C ALA A 161 -22.91 -12.23 -5.20
N PRO A 162 -23.14 -13.15 -4.22
CA PRO A 162 -22.85 -12.89 -2.82
C PRO A 162 -21.37 -12.52 -2.60
N TYR A 163 -21.14 -11.45 -1.82
CA TYR A 163 -19.82 -10.90 -1.53
C TYR A 163 -18.80 -11.96 -1.06
N ILE A 164 -19.18 -12.77 -0.05
CA ILE A 164 -18.28 -13.80 0.50
C ILE A 164 -17.81 -14.79 -0.57
N THR A 165 -18.74 -15.25 -1.42
CA THR A 165 -18.40 -16.17 -2.52
C THR A 165 -17.40 -15.53 -3.47
N MET A 166 -17.62 -14.27 -3.84
CA MET A 166 -16.77 -13.53 -4.77
C MET A 166 -15.40 -13.19 -4.15
N MET A 167 -15.38 -12.87 -2.88
CA MET A 167 -14.14 -12.65 -2.12
C MET A 167 -13.31 -13.94 -2.06
N LEU A 168 -13.93 -15.10 -1.83
CA LEU A 168 -13.23 -16.40 -1.82
C LEU A 168 -12.69 -16.79 -3.20
N VAL A 169 -13.40 -16.48 -4.28
CA VAL A 169 -12.90 -16.66 -5.65
C VAL A 169 -11.67 -15.79 -5.89
N GLY A 170 -11.72 -14.51 -5.48
CA GLY A 170 -10.58 -13.62 -5.54
C GLY A 170 -9.38 -14.11 -4.71
N ALA A 171 -9.63 -14.57 -3.48
CA ALA A 171 -8.60 -15.12 -2.60
C ALA A 171 -7.92 -16.37 -3.21
N ALA A 172 -8.70 -17.28 -3.79
CA ALA A 172 -8.16 -18.46 -4.47
C ALA A 172 -7.27 -18.06 -5.65
N PHE A 173 -7.69 -17.08 -6.45
CA PHE A 173 -6.91 -16.59 -7.58
C PHE A 173 -5.59 -15.97 -7.14
N VAL A 174 -5.63 -15.05 -6.17
CA VAL A 174 -4.43 -14.41 -5.61
C VAL A 174 -3.47 -15.45 -5.06
N LEU A 175 -3.98 -16.42 -4.29
CA LEU A 175 -3.16 -17.48 -3.71
C LEU A 175 -2.47 -18.33 -4.76
N ILE A 176 -3.21 -18.78 -5.79
CA ILE A 176 -2.64 -19.60 -6.89
C ILE A 176 -1.55 -18.82 -7.60
N TYR A 177 -1.80 -17.54 -7.92
CA TYR A 177 -0.82 -16.69 -8.58
C TYR A 177 0.46 -16.51 -7.75
N THR A 178 0.33 -16.18 -6.48
CA THR A 178 1.46 -15.97 -5.56
C THR A 178 2.29 -17.25 -5.36
N LEU A 179 1.65 -18.43 -5.35
CA LEU A 179 2.35 -19.72 -5.24
C LEU A 179 3.22 -20.04 -6.46
N LEU A 180 2.87 -19.56 -7.65
CA LEU A 180 3.62 -19.79 -8.88
C LEU A 180 4.89 -18.93 -8.99
N GLY A 181 4.86 -17.74 -8.43
CA GLY A 181 5.86 -16.71 -8.60
C GLY A 181 6.94 -16.69 -7.52
N GLY A 182 7.58 -15.56 -7.41
CA GLY A 182 8.55 -15.11 -6.44
C GLY A 182 8.85 -13.67 -6.82
N PHE A 183 9.65 -12.94 -6.07
CA PHE A 183 9.86 -11.50 -6.22
C PHE A 183 10.20 -11.04 -7.66
N LEU A 184 10.96 -11.85 -8.43
CA LEU A 184 11.30 -11.51 -9.81
C LEU A 184 10.10 -11.61 -10.76
N ALA A 185 9.28 -12.66 -10.61
CA ALA A 185 8.06 -12.83 -11.38
C ALA A 185 7.02 -11.77 -11.04
N GLU A 186 6.83 -11.51 -9.76
CA GLU A 186 6.03 -10.44 -9.20
C GLU A 186 6.43 -9.09 -9.81
N SER A 187 7.70 -8.67 -9.67
CA SER A 187 8.18 -7.38 -10.18
C SER A 187 8.05 -7.23 -11.70
N ALA A 188 8.14 -8.31 -12.46
CA ALA A 188 7.94 -8.28 -13.91
C ALA A 188 6.47 -8.09 -14.29
N SER A 189 5.55 -8.76 -13.59
CA SER A 189 4.11 -8.55 -13.80
C SER A 189 3.63 -7.19 -13.30
N ASP A 190 4.16 -6.71 -12.19
CA ASP A 190 3.86 -5.38 -11.64
C ASP A 190 4.14 -4.26 -12.65
N PHE A 191 5.20 -4.39 -13.43
CA PHE A 191 5.51 -3.41 -14.48
C PHE A 191 4.34 -3.29 -15.50
N MET A 192 3.79 -4.41 -15.94
CA MET A 192 2.62 -4.40 -16.83
C MET A 192 1.36 -3.91 -16.12
N GLN A 193 1.16 -4.35 -14.90
CA GLN A 193 0.01 -3.97 -14.07
C GLN A 193 -0.01 -2.47 -13.81
N ALA A 194 1.14 -1.85 -13.50
CA ALA A 194 1.25 -0.41 -13.31
C ALA A 194 0.85 0.39 -14.56
N ILE A 195 1.19 -0.11 -15.76
CA ILE A 195 0.76 0.52 -17.02
C ILE A 195 -0.76 0.43 -17.17
N VAL A 196 -1.33 -0.76 -16.94
CA VAL A 196 -2.79 -0.95 -17.03
C VAL A 196 -3.52 -0.02 -16.06
N MET A 197 -3.06 0.08 -14.81
CA MET A 197 -3.65 0.95 -13.79
C MET A 197 -3.72 2.42 -14.26
N VAL A 198 -2.63 2.98 -14.76
CA VAL A 198 -2.61 4.38 -15.23
C VAL A 198 -3.50 4.57 -16.46
N VAL A 199 -3.44 3.63 -17.41
CA VAL A 199 -4.24 3.71 -18.64
C VAL A 199 -5.74 3.72 -18.32
N VAL A 200 -6.19 2.83 -17.42
CA VAL A 200 -7.61 2.77 -17.08
C VAL A 200 -8.06 3.96 -16.23
N LEU A 201 -7.22 4.44 -15.31
CA LEU A 201 -7.51 5.68 -14.55
C LEU A 201 -7.72 6.87 -15.49
N VAL A 202 -6.81 7.09 -16.43
CA VAL A 202 -6.90 8.19 -17.39
C VAL A 202 -8.10 8.01 -18.33
N ALA A 203 -8.37 6.79 -18.77
CA ALA A 203 -9.51 6.51 -19.66
C ALA A 203 -10.87 6.77 -18.95
N VAL A 204 -11.04 6.25 -17.73
CA VAL A 204 -12.29 6.46 -16.95
C VAL A 204 -12.47 7.94 -16.63
N LEU A 205 -11.42 8.65 -16.23
CA LEU A 205 -11.46 10.07 -15.97
C LEU A 205 -11.86 10.87 -17.23
N THR A 206 -11.17 10.62 -18.35
CA THR A 206 -11.41 11.36 -19.61
C THR A 206 -12.83 11.18 -20.10
N LEU A 207 -13.33 9.94 -20.10
CA LEU A 207 -14.70 9.65 -20.54
C LEU A 207 -15.75 10.14 -19.53
N GLY A 208 -15.45 10.09 -18.24
CA GLY A 208 -16.30 10.66 -17.20
C GLY A 208 -16.48 12.16 -17.35
N VAL A 209 -15.38 12.89 -17.55
CA VAL A 209 -15.39 14.34 -17.81
C VAL A 209 -16.14 14.67 -19.11
N ALA A 210 -15.92 13.90 -20.18
CA ALA A 210 -16.62 14.10 -21.45
C ALA A 210 -18.13 13.90 -21.31
N ASN A 211 -18.57 12.85 -20.59
CA ASN A 211 -19.98 12.59 -20.33
C ASN A 211 -20.64 13.65 -19.42
N ALA A 212 -19.88 14.29 -18.55
CA ALA A 212 -20.37 15.40 -17.73
C ALA A 212 -20.55 16.71 -18.52
N GLY A 213 -20.11 16.77 -19.78
CA GLY A 213 -20.12 18.01 -20.59
C GLY A 213 -18.85 18.85 -20.42
N GLY A 214 -17.78 18.26 -19.93
CA GLY A 214 -16.49 18.91 -19.71
C GLY A 214 -16.17 19.20 -18.25
N LEU A 215 -14.93 19.60 -17.99
CA LEU A 215 -14.43 19.83 -16.63
C LEU A 215 -15.20 20.94 -15.88
N ALA A 216 -15.60 21.99 -16.59
CA ALA A 216 -16.39 23.08 -16.02
C ALA A 216 -17.76 22.59 -15.50
N ALA A 217 -18.43 21.71 -16.27
CA ALA A 217 -19.70 21.12 -15.86
C ALA A 217 -19.54 20.20 -14.64
N VAL A 218 -18.44 19.46 -14.54
CA VAL A 218 -18.14 18.65 -13.35
C VAL A 218 -18.13 19.51 -12.09
N PHE A 219 -17.40 20.61 -12.10
CA PHE A 219 -17.31 21.51 -10.94
C PHE A 219 -18.63 22.23 -10.66
N GLU A 220 -19.33 22.64 -11.71
CA GLU A 220 -20.64 23.29 -11.58
C GLU A 220 -21.66 22.39 -10.87
N ASN A 221 -21.68 21.09 -11.17
CA ASN A 221 -22.61 20.12 -10.60
C ASN A 221 -22.40 19.83 -9.10
N VAL A 222 -21.23 20.16 -8.55
CA VAL A 222 -20.89 19.90 -7.14
C VAL A 222 -20.53 21.15 -6.34
N LYS A 223 -20.57 22.34 -6.95
CA LYS A 223 -20.14 23.61 -6.32
C LYS A 223 -20.97 23.99 -5.10
N ASP A 224 -22.25 23.60 -5.10
CA ASP A 224 -23.19 23.97 -4.05
C ASP A 224 -23.12 23.04 -2.83
N PHE A 225 -22.33 21.94 -2.90
CA PHE A 225 -22.09 21.08 -1.75
C PHE A 225 -21.11 21.76 -0.78
N PRO A 226 -21.49 21.94 0.52
CA PRO A 226 -20.67 22.68 1.47
C PRO A 226 -19.25 22.10 1.58
N GLY A 227 -18.22 22.92 1.40
CA GLY A 227 -16.82 22.52 1.55
C GLY A 227 -16.27 21.49 0.56
N PHE A 228 -17.09 20.97 -0.37
CA PHE A 228 -16.77 19.78 -1.19
C PHE A 228 -15.58 19.99 -2.14
N LEU A 229 -15.43 21.18 -2.71
CA LEU A 229 -14.32 21.55 -3.60
C LEU A 229 -13.22 22.36 -2.90
N GLU A 230 -13.26 22.47 -1.59
CA GLU A 230 -12.31 23.26 -0.83
C GLU A 230 -11.13 22.41 -0.33
N PHE A 231 -9.93 23.00 -0.33
CA PHE A 231 -8.74 22.37 0.27
C PHE A 231 -8.68 22.55 1.81
N PHE A 232 -9.33 23.60 2.30
CA PHE A 232 -9.34 23.98 3.71
C PHE A 232 -10.76 24.06 4.29
N GLY A 233 -11.69 23.37 3.68
CA GLY A 233 -13.05 23.20 4.12
C GLY A 233 -13.53 21.78 3.86
N ILE A 234 -14.41 21.28 4.73
CA ILE A 234 -15.03 19.96 4.59
C ILE A 234 -16.45 20.01 5.17
N ALA A 235 -17.34 19.17 4.66
CA ALA A 235 -18.61 18.89 5.30
C ALA A 235 -18.86 17.38 5.27
N ASP A 236 -19.25 16.84 6.44
CA ASP A 236 -19.58 15.43 6.53
C ASP A 236 -20.93 15.15 5.88
N PRO A 237 -21.09 14.03 5.17
CA PRO A 237 -22.39 13.55 4.71
C PRO A 237 -23.34 13.35 5.90
N VAL A 238 -24.57 13.84 5.79
CA VAL A 238 -25.60 13.58 6.82
C VAL A 238 -26.14 12.17 6.60
N THR A 239 -25.97 11.31 7.61
CA THR A 239 -26.32 9.88 7.50
C THR A 239 -27.33 9.45 8.56
N GLU A 240 -28.17 8.49 8.20
CA GLU A 240 -29.02 7.73 9.11
C GLU A 240 -28.72 6.24 8.93
N GLY A 241 -28.32 5.57 10.01
CA GLY A 241 -27.86 4.18 9.93
C GLY A 241 -26.65 3.94 8.99
N GLY A 242 -25.82 4.97 8.76
CA GLY A 242 -24.67 4.92 7.84
C GLY A 242 -25.01 5.22 6.38
N VAL A 243 -26.30 5.40 6.04
CA VAL A 243 -26.79 5.73 4.70
C VAL A 243 -26.95 7.24 4.56
N GLN A 244 -26.34 7.85 3.54
CA GLN A 244 -26.44 9.29 3.28
C GLN A 244 -27.88 9.67 2.92
N LEU A 245 -28.41 10.68 3.58
CA LEU A 245 -29.72 11.22 3.28
C LEU A 245 -29.67 12.05 1.99
N ALA A 246 -30.81 12.05 1.26
CA ALA A 246 -30.99 12.89 0.09
C ALA A 246 -32.36 13.58 0.16
N VAL A 247 -32.41 14.85 -0.21
CA VAL A 247 -33.63 15.65 -0.29
C VAL A 247 -33.84 16.08 -1.75
N ASN A 248 -34.95 15.70 -2.33
CA ASN A 248 -35.27 15.99 -3.75
C ASN A 248 -34.17 15.53 -4.74
N GLY A 249 -33.52 14.39 -4.46
CA GLY A 249 -32.45 13.86 -5.31
C GLY A 249 -31.08 14.53 -5.13
N VAL A 250 -30.96 15.42 -4.15
CA VAL A 250 -29.67 16.07 -3.79
C VAL A 250 -29.15 15.46 -2.49
N PRO A 251 -27.89 14.99 -2.45
CA PRO A 251 -27.29 14.42 -1.24
C PRO A 251 -27.13 15.49 -0.15
N SER A 252 -27.46 15.12 1.09
CA SER A 252 -27.40 16.03 2.22
C SER A 252 -26.02 16.03 2.85
N PHE A 253 -25.48 17.23 3.08
CA PHE A 253 -24.24 17.47 3.81
C PHE A 253 -24.50 18.34 5.04
N GLY A 254 -23.69 18.15 6.07
CA GLY A 254 -23.67 19.01 7.24
C GLY A 254 -23.16 20.42 6.92
N ALA A 255 -23.05 21.26 7.96
CA ALA A 255 -22.44 22.57 7.81
C ALA A 255 -20.96 22.44 7.44
N ARG A 256 -20.50 23.35 6.58
CA ARG A 256 -19.07 23.48 6.26
C ARG A 256 -18.26 23.73 7.55
N GLN A 257 -17.21 22.96 7.72
CA GLN A 257 -16.24 23.09 8.80
C GLN A 257 -14.88 23.49 8.24
N ASP A 258 -14.09 24.22 9.05
CA ASP A 258 -12.74 24.56 8.66
C ASP A 258 -11.81 23.35 8.76
N TYR A 259 -11.09 23.07 7.67
CA TYR A 259 -10.08 22.04 7.62
C TYR A 259 -8.74 22.63 8.09
N GLY A 260 -8.51 22.58 9.41
CA GLY A 260 -7.42 23.27 10.09
C GLY A 260 -6.05 22.62 9.84
N ALA A 261 -5.00 23.33 10.30
CA ALA A 261 -3.61 22.90 10.13
C ALA A 261 -3.32 21.50 10.72
N LEU A 262 -4.00 21.12 11.79
CA LEU A 262 -3.85 19.78 12.39
C LEU A 262 -4.42 18.68 11.48
N SER A 263 -5.57 18.92 10.85
CA SER A 263 -6.16 17.99 9.86
C SER A 263 -5.26 17.84 8.64
N VAL A 264 -4.74 18.96 8.12
CA VAL A 264 -3.76 18.97 7.03
C VAL A 264 -2.51 18.16 7.39
N ALA A 265 -1.91 18.41 8.57
CA ALA A 265 -0.74 17.67 9.03
C ALA A 265 -1.04 16.18 9.23
N SER A 266 -2.24 15.85 9.71
CA SER A 266 -2.72 14.48 9.87
C SER A 266 -2.76 13.73 8.54
N MET A 267 -3.32 14.31 7.49
CA MET A 267 -3.38 13.66 6.17
C MET A 267 -2.02 13.67 5.45
N LEU A 268 -1.25 14.73 5.55
CA LEU A 268 0.12 14.75 5.03
C LEU A 268 1.02 13.65 5.66
N ALA A 269 0.71 13.23 6.88
CA ALA A 269 1.43 12.16 7.57
C ALA A 269 1.38 10.81 6.83
N TRP A 270 0.43 10.59 5.90
CA TRP A 270 0.46 9.43 5.02
C TRP A 270 1.82 9.26 4.33
N GLY A 271 2.45 10.37 3.95
CA GLY A 271 3.79 10.36 3.34
C GLY A 271 4.89 9.77 4.23
N LEU A 272 4.74 9.85 5.56
CA LEU A 272 5.69 9.26 6.52
C LEU A 272 5.71 7.73 6.43
N GLY A 273 4.62 7.12 6.00
CA GLY A 273 4.50 5.67 5.84
C GLY A 273 5.55 5.09 4.90
N TYR A 274 5.89 5.81 3.81
CA TYR A 274 6.87 5.34 2.82
C TYR A 274 8.22 4.96 3.40
N PHE A 275 8.66 5.63 4.45
CA PHE A 275 9.94 5.31 5.09
C PHE A 275 9.94 3.94 5.78
N GLY A 276 8.76 3.38 6.05
CA GLY A 276 8.59 2.10 6.72
C GLY A 276 7.98 0.98 5.87
N MET A 277 7.57 1.24 4.62
CA MET A 277 6.85 0.26 3.80
C MET A 277 7.79 -0.81 3.20
N PRO A 278 7.71 -2.07 3.66
CA PRO A 278 8.68 -3.10 3.27
C PRO A 278 8.69 -3.38 1.76
N GLN A 279 7.54 -3.42 1.08
CA GLN A 279 7.48 -3.69 -0.35
C GLN A 279 8.20 -2.62 -1.17
N VAL A 280 8.11 -1.34 -0.80
CA VAL A 280 8.82 -0.25 -1.47
C VAL A 280 10.32 -0.31 -1.18
N LEU A 281 10.69 -0.48 0.09
CA LEU A 281 12.09 -0.53 0.53
C LEU A 281 12.85 -1.71 -0.10
N LEU A 282 12.19 -2.86 -0.29
CA LEU A 282 12.79 -4.01 -0.97
C LEU A 282 13.10 -3.70 -2.44
N ARG A 283 12.29 -2.88 -3.16
CA ARG A 283 12.59 -2.48 -4.54
C ARG A 283 13.86 -1.61 -4.60
N PHE A 284 14.12 -0.78 -3.57
CA PHE A 284 15.39 -0.06 -3.47
C PHE A 284 16.59 -1.00 -3.28
N MET A 285 16.42 -2.05 -2.45
CA MET A 285 17.46 -3.05 -2.25
C MET A 285 17.69 -3.90 -3.50
N ALA A 286 16.64 -4.16 -4.28
CA ALA A 286 16.64 -5.07 -5.45
C ALA A 286 17.16 -4.43 -6.74
N ILE A 287 17.27 -3.09 -6.82
CA ILE A 287 17.75 -2.43 -8.05
C ILE A 287 19.18 -2.85 -8.35
N ARG A 288 19.48 -3.15 -9.63
CA ARG A 288 20.77 -3.70 -10.05
C ARG A 288 21.94 -2.71 -9.83
N ARG A 289 21.73 -1.42 -10.09
CA ARG A 289 22.76 -0.38 -10.01
C ARG A 289 22.25 0.87 -9.30
N GLU A 290 23.09 1.45 -8.48
CA GLU A 290 22.78 2.63 -7.67
C GLU A 290 22.53 3.90 -8.53
N ASP A 291 23.27 4.08 -9.61
CA ASP A 291 23.12 5.22 -10.53
C ASP A 291 21.77 5.25 -11.23
N GLU A 292 21.09 4.12 -11.34
CA GLU A 292 19.76 3.99 -11.91
C GLU A 292 18.63 4.51 -11.01
N LEU A 293 18.87 4.68 -9.71
CA LEU A 293 17.86 5.17 -8.74
C LEU A 293 17.31 6.55 -9.12
N LYS A 294 18.14 7.43 -9.71
CA LYS A 294 17.66 8.74 -10.18
C LYS A 294 16.62 8.60 -11.31
N ARG A 295 16.83 7.64 -12.22
CA ARG A 295 15.86 7.35 -13.29
C ARG A 295 14.61 6.72 -12.72
N ALA A 296 14.75 5.72 -11.84
CA ALA A 296 13.64 5.06 -11.16
C ALA A 296 12.74 6.08 -10.44
N ARG A 297 13.33 7.01 -9.66
CA ARG A 297 12.59 8.08 -8.99
C ARG A 297 11.76 8.94 -9.95
N ARG A 298 12.31 9.32 -11.10
CA ARG A 298 11.56 10.10 -12.09
C ARG A 298 10.36 9.35 -12.63
N VAL A 299 10.54 8.06 -12.94
CA VAL A 299 9.46 7.19 -13.42
C VAL A 299 8.37 7.05 -12.35
N ALA A 300 8.77 6.74 -11.10
CA ALA A 300 7.85 6.64 -9.97
C ALA A 300 7.03 7.92 -9.78
N MET A 301 7.69 9.09 -9.78
CA MET A 301 7.01 10.36 -9.56
C MET A 301 5.99 10.73 -10.65
N VAL A 302 6.33 10.48 -11.93
CA VAL A 302 5.38 10.71 -13.03
C VAL A 302 4.15 9.83 -12.86
N TRP A 303 4.37 8.56 -12.55
CA TRP A 303 3.29 7.60 -12.32
C TRP A 303 2.40 8.00 -11.13
N VAL A 304 3.00 8.32 -9.99
CA VAL A 304 2.31 8.69 -8.75
C VAL A 304 1.44 9.94 -8.93
N VAL A 305 2.00 11.00 -9.52
CA VAL A 305 1.27 12.27 -9.71
C VAL A 305 0.06 12.07 -10.63
N ILE A 306 0.24 11.38 -11.75
CA ILE A 306 -0.87 11.11 -12.69
C ILE A 306 -1.93 10.24 -12.02
N SER A 307 -1.53 9.17 -11.35
CA SER A 307 -2.47 8.20 -10.75
C SER A 307 -3.28 8.80 -9.62
N LEU A 308 -2.64 9.51 -8.69
CA LEU A 308 -3.32 10.13 -7.55
C LEU A 308 -4.26 11.25 -8.00
N ALA A 309 -3.83 12.11 -8.93
CA ALA A 309 -4.67 13.17 -9.48
C ALA A 309 -5.90 12.60 -10.20
N ALA A 310 -5.70 11.57 -11.03
CA ALA A 310 -6.80 10.90 -11.72
C ALA A 310 -7.77 10.24 -10.74
N ALA A 311 -7.27 9.57 -9.70
CA ALA A 311 -8.09 8.89 -8.70
C ALA A 311 -9.00 9.89 -7.93
N ILE A 312 -8.46 11.03 -7.48
CA ILE A 312 -9.25 12.08 -6.84
C ILE A 312 -10.33 12.61 -7.78
N MET A 313 -9.93 12.96 -9.00
CA MET A 313 -10.87 13.52 -9.98
C MET A 313 -11.97 12.53 -10.37
N ILE A 314 -11.69 11.22 -10.39
CA ILE A 314 -12.71 10.18 -10.61
C ILE A 314 -13.80 10.23 -9.52
N GLY A 315 -13.41 10.42 -8.25
CA GLY A 315 -14.37 10.60 -7.17
C GLY A 315 -15.27 11.83 -7.35
N ILE A 316 -14.67 12.97 -7.70
CA ILE A 316 -15.40 14.23 -7.96
C ILE A 316 -16.34 14.08 -9.17
N VAL A 317 -15.85 13.50 -10.28
CA VAL A 317 -16.67 13.22 -11.49
C VAL A 317 -17.80 12.27 -11.17
N GLY A 318 -17.55 11.24 -10.36
CA GLY A 318 -18.57 10.30 -9.92
C GLY A 318 -19.70 10.98 -9.14
N ARG A 319 -19.36 11.85 -8.20
CA ARG A 319 -20.33 12.64 -7.44
C ARG A 319 -21.10 13.61 -8.34
N ALA A 320 -20.44 14.24 -9.31
CA ALA A 320 -21.06 15.17 -10.25
C ALA A 320 -22.07 14.50 -11.18
N LEU A 321 -21.81 13.27 -11.62
CA LEU A 321 -22.67 12.52 -12.54
C LEU A 321 -23.74 11.70 -11.81
N PHE A 322 -23.42 11.17 -10.65
CA PHE A 322 -24.26 10.21 -9.91
C PHE A 322 -24.32 10.60 -8.43
N PRO A 323 -24.93 11.74 -8.09
CA PRO A 323 -24.84 12.34 -6.75
C PRO A 323 -25.43 11.49 -5.63
N THR A 324 -26.38 10.60 -5.92
CA THR A 324 -27.10 9.78 -4.93
C THR A 324 -27.02 8.28 -5.20
N ALA A 325 -26.16 7.84 -6.12
CA ALA A 325 -26.10 6.43 -6.51
C ALA A 325 -25.36 5.54 -5.47
N LEU A 326 -24.41 6.11 -4.75
CA LEU A 326 -23.60 5.41 -3.76
C LEU A 326 -23.85 6.10 -2.42
N THR A 327 -24.54 5.41 -1.52
CA THR A 327 -25.19 6.02 -0.36
C THR A 327 -24.48 5.75 0.96
N THR A 328 -23.46 4.88 0.98
CA THR A 328 -22.64 4.62 2.15
C THR A 328 -21.17 4.86 1.84
N ALA A 329 -20.35 5.07 2.86
CA ALA A 329 -18.89 5.20 2.69
C ALA A 329 -18.26 3.96 2.03
N SER A 330 -18.79 2.76 2.33
CA SER A 330 -18.35 1.51 1.71
C SER A 330 -18.75 1.42 0.24
N GLU A 331 -19.98 1.84 -0.11
CA GLU A 331 -20.43 1.88 -1.51
C GLU A 331 -19.70 2.94 -2.33
N ALA A 332 -19.35 4.09 -1.72
CA ALA A 332 -18.61 5.17 -2.38
C ALA A 332 -17.29 4.66 -3.00
N GLU A 333 -16.67 3.66 -2.42
CA GLU A 333 -15.46 3.02 -2.97
C GLU A 333 -15.71 2.30 -4.31
N ASN A 334 -16.98 2.00 -4.66
CA ASN A 334 -17.34 1.42 -5.94
C ASN A 334 -17.49 2.46 -7.07
N VAL A 335 -17.21 3.74 -6.82
CA VAL A 335 -17.39 4.82 -7.81
C VAL A 335 -16.66 4.56 -9.13
N PHE A 336 -15.44 4.03 -9.07
CA PHE A 336 -14.67 3.67 -10.27
C PHE A 336 -15.37 2.57 -11.08
N ILE A 337 -15.89 1.54 -10.41
CA ILE A 337 -16.64 0.43 -11.04
C ILE A 337 -17.93 0.98 -11.65
N TYR A 338 -18.65 1.82 -10.89
CA TYR A 338 -19.92 2.40 -11.32
C TYR A 338 -19.77 3.26 -12.58
N LEU A 339 -18.81 4.19 -12.58
CA LEU A 339 -18.47 5.01 -13.75
C LEU A 339 -18.06 4.14 -14.94
N SER A 340 -17.19 3.16 -14.71
CA SER A 340 -16.72 2.29 -15.79
C SER A 340 -17.85 1.52 -16.47
N ARG A 341 -18.79 0.98 -15.68
CA ARG A 341 -19.95 0.24 -16.23
C ARG A 341 -20.96 1.15 -16.92
N SER A 342 -21.17 2.34 -16.39
CA SER A 342 -22.21 3.26 -16.89
C SER A 342 -21.78 4.02 -18.15
N LEU A 343 -20.47 4.29 -18.31
CA LEU A 343 -19.99 5.23 -19.32
C LEU A 343 -19.13 4.57 -20.41
N LEU A 344 -18.51 3.41 -20.13
CA LEU A 344 -17.56 2.80 -21.06
C LEU A 344 -18.22 1.70 -21.92
N PRO A 345 -17.79 1.54 -23.18
CA PRO A 345 -18.06 0.32 -23.94
C PRO A 345 -17.57 -0.91 -23.18
N ALA A 346 -18.28 -2.03 -23.30
CA ALA A 346 -18.04 -3.24 -22.50
C ALA A 346 -16.58 -3.73 -22.48
N ALA A 347 -15.88 -3.64 -23.61
CA ALA A 347 -14.46 -4.03 -23.68
C ALA A 347 -13.56 -3.10 -22.84
N LEU A 348 -13.79 -1.78 -22.87
CA LEU A 348 -13.05 -0.82 -22.05
C LEU A 348 -13.44 -0.91 -20.57
N ALA A 349 -14.71 -1.16 -20.26
CA ALA A 349 -15.15 -1.47 -18.92
C ALA A 349 -14.45 -2.73 -18.38
N GLY A 350 -14.33 -3.77 -19.20
CA GLY A 350 -13.56 -4.98 -18.87
C GLY A 350 -12.08 -4.68 -18.58
N LEU A 351 -11.45 -3.81 -19.35
CA LEU A 351 -10.07 -3.38 -19.10
C LEU A 351 -9.97 -2.55 -17.80
N ALA A 352 -10.95 -1.69 -17.52
CA ALA A 352 -11.01 -0.94 -16.26
C ALA A 352 -11.14 -1.87 -15.04
N MET A 353 -11.99 -2.90 -15.13
CA MET A 353 -12.10 -3.93 -14.09
C MET A 353 -10.79 -4.75 -13.97
N ALA A 354 -10.14 -5.07 -15.08
CA ALA A 354 -8.82 -5.67 -15.08
C ALA A 354 -7.76 -4.77 -14.40
N GLY A 355 -7.91 -3.45 -14.47
CA GLY A 355 -7.09 -2.49 -13.73
C GLY A 355 -7.23 -2.61 -12.20
N ILE A 356 -8.44 -2.84 -11.68
CA ILE A 356 -8.66 -3.11 -10.25
C ILE A 356 -8.00 -4.44 -9.86
N LEU A 357 -8.13 -5.47 -10.69
CA LEU A 357 -7.44 -6.75 -10.48
C LEU A 357 -5.92 -6.58 -10.53
N ALA A 358 -5.40 -5.78 -11.47
CA ALA A 358 -3.98 -5.45 -11.54
C ALA A 358 -3.47 -4.88 -10.22
N ALA A 359 -4.13 -3.84 -9.72
CA ALA A 359 -3.81 -3.21 -8.46
C ALA A 359 -3.89 -4.17 -7.27
N THR A 360 -4.88 -5.04 -7.27
CA THR A 360 -5.11 -6.01 -6.19
C THR A 360 -4.05 -7.12 -6.20
N ILE A 361 -3.72 -7.66 -7.37
CA ILE A 361 -2.77 -8.77 -7.51
C ILE A 361 -1.35 -8.29 -7.20
N SER A 362 -0.91 -7.17 -7.80
CA SER A 362 0.45 -6.61 -7.59
C SER A 362 0.75 -6.30 -6.12
N SER A 363 -0.29 -5.95 -5.37
CA SER A 363 -0.13 -5.64 -3.96
C SER A 363 -0.24 -6.89 -3.10
N SER A 364 -1.24 -7.74 -3.32
CA SER A 364 -1.49 -8.91 -2.49
C SER A 364 -0.37 -9.96 -2.59
N ASP A 365 0.21 -10.18 -3.77
CA ASP A 365 1.34 -11.09 -3.91
C ASP A 365 2.59 -10.58 -3.19
N SER A 366 2.89 -9.28 -3.28
CA SER A 366 3.95 -8.63 -2.50
C SER A 366 3.76 -8.80 -1.00
N TYR A 367 2.55 -8.50 -0.50
CA TYR A 367 2.26 -8.57 0.94
C TYR A 367 2.37 -10.00 1.46
N LEU A 368 1.79 -10.96 0.75
CA LEU A 368 1.81 -12.37 1.11
C LEU A 368 3.24 -12.94 1.04
N LEU A 369 4.00 -12.61 0.00
CA LEU A 369 5.38 -13.08 -0.16
C LEU A 369 6.30 -12.53 0.94
N ILE A 370 6.20 -11.24 1.26
CA ILE A 370 7.01 -10.62 2.30
C ILE A 370 6.62 -11.16 3.68
N ALA A 371 5.33 -11.32 3.97
CA ALA A 371 4.86 -11.91 5.22
C ALA A 371 5.33 -13.37 5.36
N ALA A 372 5.21 -14.17 4.31
CA ALA A 372 5.71 -15.55 4.29
C ALA A 372 7.24 -15.61 4.47
N SER A 373 7.99 -14.66 3.87
CA SER A 373 9.44 -14.54 4.05
C SER A 373 9.82 -14.17 5.49
N ALA A 374 9.05 -13.27 6.10
CA ALA A 374 9.26 -12.87 7.49
C ALA A 374 9.15 -14.08 8.45
N PHE A 375 8.24 -14.98 8.19
CA PHE A 375 8.16 -16.23 8.94
C PHE A 375 9.25 -17.23 8.54
N ALA A 376 9.33 -17.61 7.26
CA ALA A 376 10.20 -18.69 6.81
C ALA A 376 11.69 -18.35 6.86
N LYS A 377 12.07 -17.16 6.36
CA LYS A 377 13.48 -16.72 6.32
C LYS A 377 13.93 -16.14 7.65
N ASN A 378 13.14 -15.24 8.23
CA ASN A 378 13.59 -14.48 9.40
C ASN A 378 13.29 -15.21 10.71
N ALA A 379 12.08 -15.69 10.96
CA ALA A 379 11.77 -16.42 12.18
C ALA A 379 12.33 -17.85 12.13
N TYR A 380 11.94 -18.66 11.16
CA TYR A 380 12.32 -20.07 11.12
C TYR A 380 13.84 -20.26 10.90
N GLN A 381 14.39 -19.82 9.75
CA GLN A 381 15.82 -19.99 9.49
C GLN A 381 16.68 -19.07 10.37
N GLY A 382 16.29 -17.81 10.55
CA GLY A 382 17.10 -16.83 11.28
C GLY A 382 17.20 -17.09 12.78
N ILE A 383 16.16 -17.66 13.41
CA ILE A 383 16.07 -17.82 14.86
C ILE A 383 16.02 -19.30 15.26
N PHE A 384 15.09 -20.10 14.70
CA PHE A 384 14.82 -21.46 15.18
C PHE A 384 15.75 -22.53 14.57
N LYS A 385 15.99 -22.51 13.25
CA LYS A 385 16.76 -23.54 12.54
C LYS A 385 17.80 -22.92 11.61
N LYS A 386 18.92 -22.45 12.15
CA LYS A 386 19.97 -21.74 11.41
C LYS A 386 20.55 -22.50 10.21
N ASN A 387 20.49 -23.83 10.24
CA ASN A 387 21.00 -24.69 9.16
C ASN A 387 19.88 -25.15 8.20
N ALA A 388 18.72 -24.48 8.19
CA ALA A 388 17.66 -24.80 7.24
C ALA A 388 18.16 -24.52 5.80
N THR A 389 17.87 -25.47 4.91
CA THR A 389 18.24 -25.35 3.50
C THR A 389 17.35 -24.36 2.77
N ASP A 390 17.80 -23.81 1.66
CA ASP A 390 16.98 -22.93 0.80
C ASP A 390 15.66 -23.60 0.39
N LYS A 391 15.72 -24.91 0.08
CA LYS A 391 14.53 -25.70 -0.26
C LYS A 391 13.52 -25.76 0.89
N GLU A 392 13.98 -25.96 2.12
CA GLU A 392 13.12 -25.96 3.31
C GLU A 392 12.48 -24.59 3.54
N VAL A 393 13.26 -23.51 3.44
CA VAL A 393 12.77 -22.14 3.60
C VAL A 393 11.73 -21.78 2.55
N MET A 394 11.99 -22.08 1.27
CA MET A 394 11.02 -21.83 0.20
C MET A 394 9.76 -22.69 0.33
N THR A 395 9.90 -23.96 0.76
CA THR A 395 8.74 -24.82 1.01
C THR A 395 7.89 -24.28 2.14
N LEU A 396 8.52 -23.89 3.25
CA LEU A 396 7.82 -23.30 4.40
C LEU A 396 7.15 -21.97 4.04
N SER A 397 7.81 -21.14 3.24
CA SER A 397 7.22 -19.89 2.72
C SER A 397 5.93 -20.18 1.95
N ARG A 398 5.93 -21.19 1.06
CA ARG A 398 4.72 -21.59 0.32
C ARG A 398 3.61 -22.15 1.20
N ILE A 399 3.95 -22.84 2.28
CA ILE A 399 2.96 -23.32 3.28
C ILE A 399 2.36 -22.14 4.04
N MET A 400 3.15 -21.10 4.32
CA MET A 400 2.66 -19.91 5.02
C MET A 400 1.70 -19.06 4.19
N LEU A 401 1.81 -19.07 2.87
CA LEU A 401 0.90 -18.30 1.99
C LEU A 401 -0.58 -18.63 2.23
N PRO A 402 -1.05 -19.90 2.16
CA PRO A 402 -2.45 -20.23 2.46
C PRO A 402 -2.82 -19.95 3.92
N VAL A 403 -1.90 -20.10 4.88
CA VAL A 403 -2.18 -19.79 6.30
C VAL A 403 -2.46 -18.29 6.47
N ILE A 404 -1.61 -17.42 5.92
CA ILE A 404 -1.79 -15.97 6.00
C ILE A 404 -3.06 -15.56 5.25
N THR A 405 -3.31 -16.14 4.07
CA THR A 405 -4.53 -15.89 3.29
C THR A 405 -5.78 -16.29 4.06
N ALA A 406 -5.78 -17.41 4.77
CA ALA A 406 -6.92 -17.84 5.59
C ALA A 406 -7.22 -16.84 6.72
N ILE A 407 -6.20 -16.30 7.38
CA ILE A 407 -6.38 -15.25 8.40
C ILE A 407 -6.91 -13.95 7.74
N ALA A 408 -6.37 -13.57 6.60
CA ALA A 408 -6.84 -12.39 5.85
C ALA A 408 -8.30 -12.53 5.41
N ILE A 409 -8.75 -13.74 5.02
CA ILE A 409 -10.16 -14.03 4.72
C ILE A 409 -11.05 -13.73 5.93
N VAL A 410 -10.66 -14.17 7.12
CA VAL A 410 -11.44 -13.91 8.35
C VAL A 410 -11.61 -12.41 8.59
N ILE A 411 -10.56 -11.63 8.38
CA ILE A 411 -10.61 -10.15 8.52
C ILE A 411 -11.50 -9.52 7.43
N ALA A 412 -11.55 -10.12 6.24
CA ALA A 412 -12.27 -9.61 5.08
C ALA A 412 -13.75 -10.04 5.01
N LEU A 413 -14.30 -10.74 6.01
CA LEU A 413 -15.67 -11.26 5.99
C LEU A 413 -16.76 -10.18 5.98
N ASP A 414 -16.47 -8.99 6.52
CA ASP A 414 -17.44 -7.89 6.56
C ASP A 414 -17.47 -7.14 5.21
N GLU A 415 -18.58 -7.27 4.49
CA GLU A 415 -18.81 -6.60 3.19
C GLU A 415 -18.90 -5.08 3.29
N ASN A 416 -19.24 -4.55 4.48
CA ASN A 416 -19.32 -3.12 4.74
C ASN A 416 -17.97 -2.49 5.08
N SER A 417 -16.91 -3.28 5.12
CA SER A 417 -15.55 -2.79 5.35
C SER A 417 -15.17 -1.71 4.33
N VAL A 418 -14.58 -0.63 4.82
CA VAL A 418 -14.04 0.47 4.01
C VAL A 418 -12.55 0.19 3.76
N ILE A 419 -12.18 0.00 2.50
CA ILE A 419 -10.80 -0.32 2.06
C ILE A 419 -9.83 0.75 2.56
N PHE A 420 -10.20 2.04 2.42
CA PHE A 420 -9.41 3.15 2.91
C PHE A 420 -9.06 3.00 4.41
N THR A 421 -10.01 2.58 5.23
CA THR A 421 -9.82 2.42 6.68
C THR A 421 -8.90 1.24 7.01
N ILE A 422 -9.04 0.11 6.33
CA ILE A 422 -8.18 -1.07 6.54
C ILE A 422 -6.74 -0.73 6.14
N VAL A 423 -6.57 -0.13 4.96
CA VAL A 423 -5.27 0.25 4.43
C VAL A 423 -4.61 1.28 5.33
N SER A 424 -5.34 2.32 5.79
CA SER A 424 -4.78 3.35 6.66
C SER A 424 -4.18 2.77 7.95
N PHE A 425 -4.84 1.78 8.55
CA PHE A 425 -4.36 1.13 9.76
C PHE A 425 -3.06 0.34 9.52
N ALA A 426 -3.01 -0.50 8.49
CA ALA A 426 -1.81 -1.26 8.15
C ALA A 426 -0.65 -0.34 7.74
N TRP A 427 -0.96 0.72 6.97
CA TRP A 427 -0.01 1.75 6.57
C TRP A 427 0.60 2.47 7.77
N ALA A 428 -0.23 2.88 8.72
CA ALA A 428 0.23 3.48 9.97
C ALA A 428 1.12 2.52 10.76
N GLY A 429 0.75 1.25 10.81
CA GLY A 429 1.51 0.20 11.47
C GLY A 429 2.93 0.07 10.94
N PHE A 430 3.08 -0.03 9.62
CA PHE A 430 4.39 -0.07 8.99
C PHE A 430 5.16 1.24 9.14
N GLY A 431 4.50 2.36 8.85
CA GLY A 431 5.11 3.68 8.89
C GLY A 431 5.67 4.03 10.26
N ALA A 432 4.92 3.78 11.33
CA ALA A 432 5.34 4.08 12.70
C ALA A 432 6.36 3.08 13.25
N THR A 433 6.24 1.79 12.91
CA THR A 433 7.16 0.75 13.39
C THR A 433 8.53 0.86 12.72
N PHE A 434 8.55 1.02 11.39
CA PHE A 434 9.78 0.93 10.63
C PHE A 434 10.28 2.26 10.07
N GLY A 435 9.44 3.28 9.88
CA GLY A 435 9.85 4.56 9.32
C GLY A 435 10.96 5.24 10.11
N PRO A 436 10.75 5.56 11.40
CA PRO A 436 11.82 6.10 12.23
C PRO A 436 13.02 5.16 12.33
N LEU A 437 12.78 3.84 12.44
CA LEU A 437 13.85 2.84 12.48
C LEU A 437 14.75 2.91 11.24
N VAL A 438 14.17 2.98 10.04
CA VAL A 438 14.91 3.10 8.77
C VAL A 438 15.70 4.41 8.74
N LEU A 439 15.04 5.54 9.03
CA LEU A 439 15.68 6.85 8.99
C LEU A 439 16.87 6.93 9.96
N PHE A 440 16.67 6.56 11.21
CA PHE A 440 17.76 6.59 12.18
C PHE A 440 18.84 5.55 11.92
N SER A 441 18.50 4.35 11.44
CA SER A 441 19.48 3.33 11.04
C SER A 441 20.38 3.79 9.91
N LEU A 442 19.84 4.56 8.96
CA LEU A 442 20.59 5.04 7.80
C LEU A 442 21.34 6.38 8.06
N PHE A 443 20.83 7.24 8.94
CA PHE A 443 21.33 8.62 9.03
C PHE A 443 21.92 8.99 10.39
N TRP A 444 21.76 8.15 11.43
CA TRP A 444 22.27 8.45 12.77
C TRP A 444 23.18 7.35 13.31
N LYS A 445 24.50 7.59 13.28
CA LYS A 445 25.51 6.61 13.71
C LYS A 445 25.42 6.25 15.21
N ARG A 446 24.84 7.12 16.04
CA ARG A 446 24.71 6.91 17.50
C ARG A 446 23.57 5.95 17.85
N MET A 447 22.69 5.61 16.91
CA MET A 447 21.56 4.70 17.14
C MET A 447 22.05 3.34 17.66
N THR A 448 21.42 2.86 18.74
CA THR A 448 21.76 1.58 19.38
C THR A 448 20.72 0.50 19.09
N ARG A 449 21.10 -0.77 19.33
CA ARG A 449 20.18 -1.91 19.26
C ARG A 449 18.98 -1.71 20.20
N ALA A 450 19.21 -1.24 21.43
CA ALA A 450 18.14 -1.00 22.39
C ALA A 450 17.19 0.10 21.90
N GLY A 451 17.72 1.18 21.30
CA GLY A 451 16.93 2.23 20.68
C GLY A 451 16.07 1.70 19.51
N ALA A 452 16.64 0.83 18.68
CA ALA A 452 15.90 0.18 17.59
C ALA A 452 14.70 -0.64 18.11
N ILE A 453 14.90 -1.46 19.12
CA ILE A 453 13.83 -2.27 19.75
C ILE A 453 12.77 -1.36 20.37
N ALA A 454 13.20 -0.34 21.13
CA ALA A 454 12.28 0.61 21.78
C ALA A 454 11.43 1.36 20.75
N GLY A 455 12.02 1.81 19.63
CA GLY A 455 11.30 2.49 18.56
C GLY A 455 10.26 1.60 17.88
N MET A 456 10.62 0.37 17.53
CA MET A 456 9.67 -0.57 16.92
C MET A 456 8.48 -0.86 17.85
N LEU A 457 8.75 -1.19 19.11
CA LEU A 457 7.69 -1.53 20.07
C LEU A 457 6.81 -0.33 20.40
N SER A 458 7.40 0.85 20.61
CA SER A 458 6.62 2.06 20.91
C SER A 458 5.84 2.56 19.68
N GLY A 459 6.43 2.55 18.49
CA GLY A 459 5.75 2.96 17.26
C GLY A 459 4.62 2.02 16.90
N GLY A 460 4.90 0.73 16.78
CA GLY A 460 3.88 -0.28 16.48
C GLY A 460 2.80 -0.35 17.55
N GLY A 461 3.16 -0.33 18.85
CA GLY A 461 2.21 -0.35 19.96
C GLY A 461 1.34 0.91 19.99
N MET A 462 1.91 2.10 19.71
CA MET A 462 1.18 3.35 19.71
C MET A 462 0.11 3.43 18.61
N VAL A 463 0.30 2.77 17.47
CA VAL A 463 -0.74 2.68 16.43
C VAL A 463 -2.01 2.03 16.98
N PHE A 464 -1.87 0.90 17.72
CA PHE A 464 -3.02 0.25 18.35
C PHE A 464 -3.62 1.11 19.47
N ILE A 465 -2.78 1.66 20.34
CA ILE A 465 -3.23 2.50 21.46
C ILE A 465 -3.97 3.73 20.91
N TRP A 466 -3.39 4.40 19.91
CA TRP A 466 -4.03 5.59 19.34
C TRP A 466 -5.36 5.24 18.68
N LYS A 467 -5.38 4.26 17.80
CA LYS A 467 -6.58 3.85 17.06
C LYS A 467 -7.71 3.40 17.95
N LEU A 468 -7.42 2.56 18.96
CA LEU A 468 -8.44 1.88 19.76
C LEU A 468 -8.84 2.63 21.03
N VAL A 469 -7.94 3.45 21.59
CA VAL A 469 -8.13 4.10 22.90
C VAL A 469 -8.17 5.61 22.81
N ILE A 470 -7.23 6.23 22.10
CA ILE A 470 -7.07 7.71 22.11
C ILE A 470 -7.98 8.37 21.07
N LYS A 471 -7.98 7.88 19.84
CA LYS A 471 -8.78 8.45 18.74
C LYS A 471 -10.29 8.52 19.01
N PRO A 472 -10.91 7.52 19.68
CA PRO A 472 -12.32 7.59 20.07
C PRO A 472 -12.69 8.72 21.03
N LEU A 473 -11.70 9.35 21.69
CA LEU A 473 -11.94 10.53 22.54
C LEU A 473 -12.36 11.77 21.73
N GLY A 474 -12.11 11.76 20.40
CA GLY A 474 -12.51 12.83 19.49
C GLY A 474 -11.68 14.12 19.62
N GLY A 475 -12.15 15.19 18.96
CA GLY A 475 -11.47 16.47 18.95
C GLY A 475 -10.05 16.39 18.36
N ILE A 476 -9.07 16.97 19.06
CA ILE A 476 -7.66 16.94 18.62
C ILE A 476 -7.05 15.53 18.55
N PHE A 477 -7.65 14.56 19.21
CA PHE A 477 -7.22 13.16 19.20
C PHE A 477 -7.75 12.38 17.99
N GLY A 478 -8.69 12.94 17.23
CA GLY A 478 -9.24 12.33 16.01
C GLY A 478 -8.27 12.20 14.83
N ILE A 479 -7.04 12.72 14.96
CA ILE A 479 -6.01 12.69 13.91
C ILE A 479 -5.59 11.25 13.55
N TYR A 480 -5.00 11.13 12.36
CA TYR A 480 -4.50 9.88 11.84
C TYR A 480 -3.37 9.30 12.72
N GLU A 481 -3.53 8.08 13.14
CA GLU A 481 -2.67 7.40 14.12
C GLU A 481 -1.19 7.34 13.73
N LEU A 482 -0.87 7.41 12.43
CA LEU A 482 0.51 7.40 11.96
C LEU A 482 1.32 8.58 12.51
N LEU A 483 0.74 9.78 12.54
CA LEU A 483 1.46 10.98 12.95
C LEU A 483 1.99 10.89 14.38
N PRO A 484 1.13 10.69 15.41
CA PRO A 484 1.62 10.57 16.79
C PRO A 484 2.49 9.33 17.01
N ALA A 485 2.17 8.20 16.40
CA ALA A 485 2.93 6.98 16.57
C ALA A 485 4.35 7.07 15.96
N PHE A 486 4.50 7.75 14.81
CA PHE A 486 5.79 8.01 14.19
C PHE A 486 6.68 8.90 15.08
N ILE A 487 6.09 9.95 15.66
CA ILE A 487 6.80 10.86 16.59
C ILE A 487 7.24 10.09 17.83
N VAL A 488 6.34 9.32 18.45
CA VAL A 488 6.65 8.51 19.65
C VAL A 488 7.77 7.52 19.36
N SER A 489 7.72 6.80 18.22
CA SER A 489 8.80 5.91 17.80
C SER A 489 10.15 6.63 17.72
N GLY A 490 10.17 7.80 17.06
CA GLY A 490 11.39 8.62 16.95
C GLY A 490 11.95 9.06 18.30
N ILE A 491 11.08 9.53 19.20
CA ILE A 491 11.47 9.93 20.57
C ILE A 491 12.10 8.74 21.31
N PHE A 492 11.45 7.57 21.29
CA PHE A 492 11.98 6.39 21.97
C PHE A 492 13.31 5.93 21.38
N ILE A 493 13.49 5.98 20.06
CA ILE A 493 14.79 5.70 19.42
C ILE A 493 15.87 6.64 19.99
N ILE A 494 15.60 7.94 20.01
CA ILE A 494 16.58 8.95 20.46
C ILE A 494 16.91 8.76 21.93
N VAL A 495 15.90 8.77 22.79
CA VAL A 495 16.07 8.71 24.23
C VAL A 495 16.78 7.43 24.66
N VAL A 496 16.29 6.26 24.22
CA VAL A 496 16.90 4.97 24.59
C VAL A 496 18.30 4.81 24.00
N SER A 497 18.53 5.31 22.77
CA SER A 497 19.90 5.27 22.22
C SER A 497 20.87 6.14 23.01
N LEU A 498 20.45 7.32 23.49
CA LEU A 498 21.30 8.19 24.28
C LEU A 498 21.58 7.65 25.69
N LEU A 499 20.59 6.97 26.27
CA LEU A 499 20.70 6.37 27.62
C LEU A 499 21.45 5.03 27.65
N THR A 500 21.71 4.41 26.49
CA THR A 500 22.39 3.13 26.39
C THR A 500 23.82 3.27 25.85
N ILE A 501 24.64 2.24 26.05
CA ILE A 501 26.03 2.22 25.59
C ILE A 501 26.08 2.45 24.06
N ALA A 502 27.01 3.32 23.62
CA ALA A 502 27.21 3.62 22.20
C ALA A 502 27.49 2.34 21.38
N PRO A 503 27.12 2.31 20.10
CA PRO A 503 27.50 1.23 19.21
C PRO A 503 29.03 1.02 19.20
N SER A 504 29.47 -0.23 18.98
CA SER A 504 30.89 -0.54 18.87
C SER A 504 31.55 0.27 17.74
N LYS A 505 32.87 0.45 17.83
CA LYS A 505 33.65 1.14 16.80
C LYS A 505 33.45 0.49 15.42
N GLU A 506 33.38 -0.82 15.36
CA GLU A 506 33.15 -1.59 14.15
C GLU A 506 31.82 -1.19 13.45
N ILE A 507 30.72 -1.09 14.21
CA ILE A 507 29.42 -0.64 13.69
C ILE A 507 29.47 0.81 13.21
N GLN A 508 30.21 1.67 13.93
CA GLN A 508 30.34 3.07 13.55
C GLN A 508 31.20 3.23 12.29
N ASP A 509 32.28 2.45 12.14
CA ASP A 509 33.14 2.46 10.98
C ASP A 509 32.42 1.93 9.74
N GLU A 510 31.59 0.88 9.88
CA GLU A 510 30.72 0.38 8.81
C GLU A 510 29.74 1.47 8.35
N PHE A 511 29.11 2.16 9.31
CA PHE A 511 28.21 3.29 9.00
C PHE A 511 28.92 4.40 8.20
N GLU A 512 30.15 4.79 8.59
CA GLU A 512 30.92 5.83 7.90
C GLU A 512 31.37 5.38 6.50
N ARG A 513 31.75 4.10 6.32
CA ARG A 513 32.06 3.55 4.99
C ARG A 513 30.83 3.65 4.05
N VAL A 514 29.68 3.17 4.50
CA VAL A 514 28.44 3.26 3.72
C VAL A 514 28.07 4.71 3.39
N LYS A 515 28.27 5.62 4.35
CA LYS A 515 28.02 7.07 4.15
C LYS A 515 28.90 7.65 3.05
N LYS A 516 30.16 7.27 2.99
CA LYS A 516 31.14 7.75 1.98
C LYS A 516 30.93 7.08 0.62
N GLY A 517 30.23 5.96 0.57
CA GLY A 517 30.01 5.19 -0.66
C GLY A 517 31.21 4.30 -1.02
N ALA A 518 31.98 3.94 -0.02
CA ALA A 518 33.13 3.04 -0.11
C ALA A 518 32.72 1.61 0.28
#